data_870075ab7074ef17d7fc7567d17f3891
#
_entry.id   870075ab7074ef17d7fc7567d17f3891
#
_cell.length_a   1.000
_cell.length_b   1.000
_cell.length_c   1.000
_cell.angle_alpha   90.00
_cell.angle_beta   90.00
_cell.angle_gamma   90.00
#
_symmetry.space_group_name_H-M   'P 1'
#
loop_
_entity.id
_entity.type
_entity.pdbx_description
1 polymer ?
#
loop_
_entity_poly.entity_id
_entity_poly.type
_entity_poly.pdbx_seq_one_letter_code
_entity_poly.pdbx_strand_id
1 'polypeptide(L)'
;MFDHCLYFNTTALARVVEREWAAAFKPLGVTPPQGFLLRLVLAQPGLSQYEIAEALTISRPTATRLIDGLQALGLLERREAEHDARHWSVFPTKKAQAMHDALNSASGAVTKRIQQQIGKENFSETVGKVRAVCSALK
;
A
#
# COMPACT_ATOMS: atom_id res chain seq x y z
N MET A 1 -17.36 -25.22 1.14
CA MET A 1 -18.10 -25.08 -0.10
C MET A 1 -17.27 -24.42 -1.22
N PHE A 2 -16.48 -23.41 -0.89
CA PHE A 2 -15.69 -22.66 -1.90
C PHE A 2 -14.19 -22.89 -1.81
N ASP A 3 -13.80 -24.09 -1.34
CA ASP A 3 -12.40 -24.39 -1.00
C ASP A 3 -11.44 -24.30 -2.19
N HIS A 4 -11.95 -24.49 -3.39
CA HIS A 4 -11.13 -24.42 -4.62
C HIS A 4 -11.39 -23.16 -5.46
N CYS A 5 -12.14 -22.20 -4.92
CA CYS A 5 -12.47 -20.96 -5.63
C CYS A 5 -11.37 -19.90 -5.38
N LEU A 6 -10.75 -19.43 -6.46
CA LEU A 6 -9.71 -18.43 -6.37
C LEU A 6 -10.25 -17.13 -5.75
N TYR A 7 -11.40 -16.65 -6.20
CA TYR A 7 -12.00 -15.44 -5.67
C TYR A 7 -12.26 -15.54 -4.16
N PHE A 8 -12.92 -16.61 -3.74
CA PHE A 8 -13.26 -16.79 -2.33
C PHE A 8 -12.02 -16.83 -1.44
N ASN A 9 -11.02 -17.63 -1.82
CA ASN A 9 -9.81 -17.79 -1.02
C ASN A 9 -8.98 -16.51 -0.99
N THR A 10 -8.88 -15.82 -2.13
CA THR A 10 -8.14 -14.56 -2.24
C THR A 10 -8.78 -13.47 -1.39
N THR A 11 -10.10 -13.30 -1.48
CA THR A 11 -10.80 -12.26 -0.70
C THR A 11 -10.82 -12.57 0.78
N ALA A 12 -10.92 -13.86 1.16
CA ALA A 12 -10.83 -14.27 2.55
C ALA A 12 -9.44 -13.95 3.13
N LEU A 13 -8.39 -14.29 2.40
CA LEU A 13 -7.02 -13.97 2.80
C LEU A 13 -6.80 -12.46 2.89
N ALA A 14 -7.31 -11.71 1.90
CA ALA A 14 -7.19 -10.25 1.91
C ALA A 14 -7.79 -9.64 3.18
N ARG A 15 -8.96 -10.14 3.61
CA ARG A 15 -9.59 -9.65 4.85
C ARG A 15 -8.77 -9.97 6.09
N VAL A 16 -8.15 -11.15 6.14
CA VAL A 16 -7.30 -11.56 7.27
C VAL A 16 -6.06 -10.66 7.35
N VAL A 17 -5.32 -10.50 6.25
CA VAL A 17 -4.10 -9.68 6.25
C VAL A 17 -4.42 -8.20 6.43
N GLU A 18 -5.56 -7.72 5.92
CA GLU A 18 -6.01 -6.35 6.13
C GLU A 18 -6.13 -6.03 7.63
N ARG A 19 -6.70 -6.93 8.41
CA ARG A 19 -6.83 -6.74 9.86
C ARG A 19 -5.47 -6.65 10.54
N GLU A 20 -4.49 -7.46 10.10
CA GLU A 20 -3.15 -7.44 10.68
C GLU A 20 -2.45 -6.10 10.44
N TRP A 21 -2.50 -5.60 9.20
CA TRP A 21 -1.90 -4.30 8.88
C TRP A 21 -2.69 -3.13 9.47
N ALA A 22 -4.02 -3.24 9.54
CA ALA A 22 -4.85 -2.21 10.17
C ALA A 22 -4.46 -2.02 11.64
N ALA A 23 -4.27 -3.10 12.38
CA ALA A 23 -3.84 -3.04 13.78
C ALA A 23 -2.44 -2.41 13.91
N ALA A 24 -1.51 -2.77 13.01
CA ALA A 24 -0.15 -2.24 13.04
C ALA A 24 -0.08 -0.74 12.72
N PHE A 25 -0.90 -0.26 11.78
CA PHE A 25 -0.89 1.13 11.34
C PHE A 25 -1.79 2.04 12.17
N LYS A 26 -2.69 1.48 12.97
CA LYS A 26 -3.62 2.27 13.79
C LYS A 26 -2.92 3.31 14.68
N PRO A 27 -1.83 2.96 15.40
CA PRO A 27 -1.12 3.95 16.20
C PRO A 27 -0.52 5.10 15.39
N LEU A 28 -0.30 4.89 14.09
CA LEU A 28 0.25 5.90 13.18
C LEU A 28 -0.84 6.75 12.53
N GLY A 29 -2.10 6.44 12.78
CA GLY A 29 -3.24 7.22 12.28
C GLY A 29 -3.58 7.02 10.81
N VAL A 30 -3.12 5.93 10.20
CA VAL A 30 -3.41 5.63 8.79
C VAL A 30 -3.99 4.22 8.64
N THR A 31 -4.78 4.04 7.60
CA THR A 31 -5.27 2.71 7.18
C THR A 31 -4.19 1.98 6.38
N PRO A 32 -4.29 0.66 6.18
CA PRO A 32 -3.33 -0.04 5.33
C PRO A 32 -3.16 0.54 3.93
N PRO A 33 -4.22 0.83 3.16
CA PRO A 33 -4.05 1.46 1.86
C PRO A 33 -3.36 2.82 1.92
N GLN A 34 -3.71 3.65 2.90
CA GLN A 34 -3.05 4.94 3.13
C GLN A 34 -1.58 4.74 3.47
N GLY A 35 -1.28 3.81 4.35
CA GLY A 35 0.09 3.54 4.78
C GLY A 35 0.98 3.06 3.64
N PHE A 36 0.47 2.19 2.76
CA PHE A 36 1.24 1.71 1.62
C PHE A 36 1.44 2.79 0.57
N LEU A 37 0.43 3.62 0.30
CA LEU A 37 0.60 4.76 -0.60
C LEU A 37 1.63 5.74 -0.04
N LEU A 38 1.56 6.02 1.25
CA LEU A 38 2.52 6.91 1.90
C LEU A 38 3.95 6.36 1.83
N ARG A 39 4.13 5.06 2.06
CA ARG A 39 5.45 4.41 1.93
C ARG A 39 5.99 4.51 0.51
N LEU A 40 5.13 4.35 -0.49
CA LEU A 40 5.53 4.48 -1.89
C LEU A 40 6.04 5.89 -2.18
N VAL A 41 5.29 6.91 -1.77
CA VAL A 41 5.67 8.31 -2.02
C VAL A 41 6.92 8.70 -1.23
N LEU A 42 7.09 8.16 -0.02
CA LEU A 42 8.32 8.38 0.76
C LEU A 42 9.54 7.78 0.06
N ALA A 43 9.39 6.62 -0.58
CA ALA A 43 10.48 5.98 -1.32
C ALA A 43 10.73 6.65 -2.68
N GLN A 44 9.69 7.16 -3.32
CA GLN A 44 9.74 7.73 -4.67
C GLN A 44 8.95 9.05 -4.72
N PRO A 45 9.48 10.13 -4.13
CA PRO A 45 8.80 11.43 -4.19
C PRO A 45 8.65 11.93 -5.63
N GLY A 46 7.52 12.56 -5.91
CA GLY A 46 7.28 13.16 -7.22
C GLY A 46 6.56 12.28 -8.23
N LEU A 47 6.05 11.12 -7.81
CA LEU A 47 5.21 10.29 -8.68
C LEU A 47 3.91 11.02 -9.02
N SER A 48 3.41 10.82 -10.25
CA SER A 48 2.07 11.26 -10.64
C SER A 48 1.01 10.37 -10.00
N GLN A 49 -0.23 10.86 -9.97
CA GLN A 49 -1.36 10.05 -9.49
C GLN A 49 -1.55 8.77 -10.33
N TYR A 50 -1.30 8.87 -11.64
CA TYR A 50 -1.34 7.72 -12.53
C TYR A 50 -0.30 6.68 -12.15
N GLU A 51 0.95 7.10 -11.95
CA GLU A 51 2.03 6.21 -11.56
C GLU A 51 1.80 5.54 -10.21
N ILE A 52 1.21 6.27 -9.26
CA ILE A 52 0.83 5.72 -7.96
C ILE A 52 -0.24 4.63 -8.11
N ALA A 53 -1.29 4.89 -8.90
CA ALA A 53 -2.34 3.90 -9.14
C ALA A 53 -1.79 2.63 -9.78
N GLU A 54 -0.91 2.77 -10.76
CA GLU A 54 -0.24 1.64 -11.42
C GLU A 54 0.61 0.84 -10.42
N ALA A 55 1.45 1.53 -9.65
CA ALA A 55 2.35 0.87 -8.70
C ALA A 55 1.60 0.10 -7.61
N LEU A 56 0.46 0.63 -7.17
CA LEU A 56 -0.34 0.00 -6.12
C LEU A 56 -1.41 -0.95 -6.65
N THR A 57 -1.55 -1.06 -7.96
CA THR A 57 -2.56 -1.91 -8.61
C THR A 57 -3.98 -1.54 -8.13
N ILE A 58 -4.29 -0.25 -8.15
CA ILE A 58 -5.60 0.28 -7.78
C ILE A 58 -6.13 1.17 -8.90
N SER A 59 -7.43 1.48 -8.87
CA SER A 59 -8.03 2.38 -9.83
C SER A 59 -7.60 3.83 -9.58
N ARG A 60 -7.68 4.67 -10.62
CA ARG A 60 -7.37 6.10 -10.48
C ARG A 60 -8.28 6.79 -9.45
N PRO A 61 -9.61 6.58 -9.44
CA PRO A 61 -10.46 7.18 -8.42
C PRO A 61 -10.08 6.75 -6.99
N THR A 62 -9.69 5.49 -6.80
CA THR A 62 -9.22 5.01 -5.49
C THR A 62 -7.93 5.73 -5.09
N ALA A 63 -6.97 5.85 -6.00
CA ALA A 63 -5.73 6.58 -5.74
C ALA A 63 -6.01 8.03 -5.36
N THR A 64 -6.89 8.71 -6.11
CA THR A 64 -7.26 10.10 -5.84
C THR A 64 -7.84 10.25 -4.43
N ARG A 65 -8.76 9.37 -4.03
CA ARG A 65 -9.36 9.42 -2.70
C ARG A 65 -8.34 9.18 -1.58
N LEU A 66 -7.41 8.25 -1.80
CA LEU A 66 -6.35 8.00 -0.81
C LEU A 66 -5.42 9.20 -0.69
N ILE A 67 -5.03 9.81 -1.81
CA ILE A 67 -4.20 11.00 -1.81
C ILE A 67 -4.92 12.16 -1.12
N ASP A 68 -6.21 12.37 -1.43
CA ASP A 68 -7.02 13.40 -0.77
C ASP A 68 -7.05 13.20 0.74
N GLY A 69 -7.27 11.97 1.18
CA GLY A 69 -7.29 11.64 2.63
C GLY A 69 -5.95 11.90 3.30
N LEU A 70 -4.85 11.51 2.67
CA LEU A 70 -3.50 11.75 3.20
C LEU A 70 -3.12 13.22 3.18
N GLN A 71 -3.58 13.97 2.17
CA GLN A 71 -3.38 15.42 2.14
C GLN A 71 -4.16 16.10 3.26
N ALA A 72 -5.39 15.66 3.53
CA ALA A 72 -6.19 16.17 4.64
C ALA A 72 -5.53 15.91 6.00
N LEU A 73 -4.78 14.81 6.12
CA LEU A 73 -4.01 14.49 7.34
C LEU A 73 -2.68 15.26 7.42
N GLY A 74 -2.35 16.06 6.40
CA GLY A 74 -1.08 16.79 6.36
C GLY A 74 0.12 15.92 6.05
N LEU A 75 -0.07 14.78 5.38
CA LEU A 75 0.99 13.80 5.11
C LEU A 75 1.50 13.85 3.66
N LEU A 76 0.65 14.29 2.74
CA LEU A 76 1.03 14.46 1.33
C LEU A 76 0.67 15.85 0.84
N GLU A 77 1.36 16.29 -0.21
CA GLU A 77 1.03 17.49 -0.95
C GLU A 77 1.14 17.22 -2.44
N ARG A 78 0.27 17.88 -3.22
CA ARG A 78 0.32 17.86 -4.67
C ARG A 78 1.05 19.11 -5.14
N ARG A 79 1.92 18.94 -6.14
CA ARG A 79 2.58 20.06 -6.83
C ARG A 79 2.33 19.91 -8.31
N GLU A 80 2.14 21.04 -9.01
CA GLU A 80 2.03 21.02 -10.45
C GLU A 80 3.33 20.51 -11.06
N ALA A 81 3.20 19.65 -12.10
CA ALA A 81 4.36 19.22 -12.87
C ALA A 81 4.90 20.42 -13.66
N GLU A 82 6.24 20.56 -13.70
CA GLU A 82 6.91 21.70 -14.35
C GLU A 82 6.52 21.91 -15.81
N HIS A 83 6.14 20.82 -16.50
CA HIS A 83 5.91 20.84 -17.94
C HIS A 83 4.46 20.55 -18.35
N ASP A 84 3.58 20.24 -17.43
CA ASP A 84 2.18 19.98 -17.75
C ASP A 84 1.29 20.23 -16.52
N ALA A 85 0.55 21.34 -16.56
CA ALA A 85 -0.37 21.75 -15.49
C ALA A 85 -1.54 20.77 -15.27
N ARG A 86 -1.76 19.81 -16.17
CA ARG A 86 -2.79 18.78 -16.03
C ARG A 86 -2.33 17.60 -15.18
N HIS A 87 -1.03 17.52 -14.90
CA HIS A 87 -0.46 16.45 -14.10
C HIS A 87 0.02 17.00 -12.76
N TRP A 88 -0.35 16.30 -11.72
CA TRP A 88 0.07 16.60 -10.35
C TRP A 88 1.11 15.57 -9.91
N SER A 89 2.22 16.07 -9.39
CA SER A 89 3.23 15.25 -8.72
C SER A 89 2.96 15.25 -7.22
N VAL A 90 3.14 14.10 -6.60
CA VAL A 90 2.80 13.90 -5.19
C VAL A 90 4.07 13.79 -4.37
N PHE A 91 4.14 14.56 -3.29
CA PHE A 91 5.32 14.64 -2.42
C PHE A 91 4.94 14.41 -0.96
N PRO A 92 5.83 13.79 -0.17
CA PRO A 92 5.60 13.66 1.27
C PRO A 92 5.90 14.98 1.97
N THR A 93 5.12 15.30 3.00
CA THR A 93 5.39 16.43 3.88
C THR A 93 6.49 16.07 4.88
N LYS A 94 7.00 17.06 5.62
CA LYS A 94 7.96 16.79 6.71
C LYS A 94 7.35 15.89 7.78
N LYS A 95 6.07 16.04 8.07
CA LYS A 95 5.33 15.17 9.00
C LYS A 95 5.38 13.72 8.53
N ALA A 96 5.15 13.48 7.24
CA ALA A 96 5.25 12.13 6.67
C ALA A 96 6.66 11.57 6.73
N GLN A 97 7.66 12.39 6.41
CA GLN A 97 9.06 11.98 6.47
C GLN A 97 9.45 11.51 7.88
N ALA A 98 8.91 12.16 8.92
CA ALA A 98 9.14 11.76 10.31
C ALA A 98 8.50 10.40 10.64
N MET A 99 7.53 9.95 9.87
CA MET A 99 6.83 8.66 10.07
C MET A 99 7.49 7.50 9.31
N HIS A 100 8.47 7.76 8.46
CA HIS A 100 9.06 6.77 7.55
C HIS A 100 9.50 5.50 8.27
N ASP A 101 10.33 5.63 9.29
CA ASP A 101 10.87 4.45 10.01
C ASP A 101 9.77 3.70 10.77
N ALA A 102 8.85 4.42 11.39
CA ALA A 102 7.73 3.80 12.12
C ALA A 102 6.81 3.00 11.19
N LEU A 103 6.50 3.55 10.00
CA LEU A 103 5.70 2.85 9.01
C LEU A 103 6.37 1.56 8.53
N ASN A 104 7.63 1.65 8.17
CA ASN A 104 8.39 0.51 7.68
C ASN A 104 8.56 -0.56 8.78
N SER A 105 8.84 -0.14 10.01
CA SER A 105 8.98 -1.05 11.15
C SER A 105 7.65 -1.75 11.47
N ALA A 106 6.54 -1.04 11.45
CA ALA A 106 5.23 -1.61 11.72
C ALA A 106 4.87 -2.68 10.68
N SER A 107 5.07 -2.38 9.40
CA SER A 107 4.81 -3.33 8.31
C SER A 107 5.76 -4.54 8.39
N GLY A 108 7.03 -4.30 8.63
CA GLY A 108 8.03 -5.36 8.76
C GLY A 108 7.75 -6.31 9.92
N ALA A 109 7.23 -5.79 11.02
CA ALA A 109 6.86 -6.62 12.18
C ALA A 109 5.69 -7.57 11.86
N VAL A 110 4.70 -7.10 11.11
CA VAL A 110 3.59 -7.96 10.64
C VAL A 110 4.13 -9.07 9.73
N THR A 111 4.94 -8.70 8.75
CA THR A 111 5.54 -9.65 7.82
C THR A 111 6.33 -10.73 8.58
N LYS A 112 7.17 -10.33 9.52
CA LYS A 112 7.97 -11.24 10.33
C LYS A 112 7.09 -12.21 11.13
N ARG A 113 6.02 -11.69 11.74
CA ARG A 113 5.08 -12.52 12.52
C ARG A 113 4.39 -13.56 11.64
N ILE A 114 3.94 -13.17 10.45
CA ILE A 114 3.33 -14.10 9.50
C ILE A 114 4.35 -15.16 9.06
N GLN A 115 5.58 -14.75 8.75
CA GLN A 115 6.66 -15.69 8.39
C GLN A 115 6.91 -16.72 9.49
N GLN A 116 6.83 -16.30 10.74
CA GLN A 116 6.99 -17.21 11.89
C GLN A 116 5.83 -18.20 11.99
N GLN A 117 4.62 -17.77 11.65
CA GLN A 117 3.42 -18.61 11.73
C GLN A 117 3.35 -19.67 10.63
N ILE A 118 3.70 -19.32 9.41
CA ILE A 118 3.52 -20.20 8.24
C ILE A 118 4.85 -20.76 7.71
N GLY A 119 5.98 -20.24 8.19
CA GLY A 119 7.31 -20.57 7.68
C GLY A 119 7.75 -19.65 6.56
N LYS A 120 9.05 -19.33 6.54
CA LYS A 120 9.62 -18.40 5.54
C LYS A 120 9.47 -18.90 4.11
N GLU A 121 9.64 -20.20 3.90
CA GLU A 121 9.52 -20.80 2.57
C GLU A 121 8.08 -20.71 2.05
N ASN A 122 7.10 -21.11 2.86
CA ASN A 122 5.69 -20.99 2.50
C ASN A 122 5.29 -19.53 2.24
N PHE A 123 5.81 -18.61 3.04
CA PHE A 123 5.56 -17.18 2.84
C PHE A 123 6.06 -16.73 1.47
N SER A 124 7.32 -17.01 1.15
CA SER A 124 7.93 -16.61 -0.12
C SER A 124 7.23 -17.23 -1.33
N GLU A 125 6.89 -18.52 -1.25
CA GLU A 125 6.16 -19.21 -2.31
C GLU A 125 4.77 -18.62 -2.52
N THR A 126 4.06 -18.34 -1.43
CA THR A 126 2.71 -17.76 -1.50
C THR A 126 2.74 -16.36 -2.14
N VAL A 127 3.63 -15.49 -1.68
CA VAL A 127 3.79 -14.15 -2.24
C VAL A 127 4.13 -14.23 -3.72
N GLY A 128 5.07 -15.11 -4.10
CA GLY A 128 5.49 -15.28 -5.49
C GLY A 128 4.34 -15.74 -6.39
N LYS A 129 3.55 -16.71 -5.93
CA LYS A 129 2.40 -17.23 -6.69
C LYS A 129 1.30 -16.20 -6.84
N VAL A 130 0.97 -15.48 -5.76
CA VAL A 130 -0.04 -14.41 -5.82
C VAL A 130 0.39 -13.32 -6.80
N ARG A 131 1.65 -12.90 -6.75
CA ARG A 131 2.18 -11.91 -7.71
C ARG A 131 2.10 -12.40 -9.15
N ALA A 132 2.47 -13.65 -9.40
CA ALA A 132 2.42 -14.24 -10.74
C ALA A 132 1.00 -14.28 -11.31
N VAL A 133 0.03 -14.68 -10.49
CA VAL A 133 -1.38 -14.69 -10.89
C VAL A 133 -1.88 -13.28 -11.18
N CYS A 134 -1.57 -12.33 -10.30
CA CYS A 134 -1.95 -10.94 -10.49
C CYS A 134 -1.40 -10.38 -11.80
N SER A 135 -0.12 -10.64 -12.09
CA SER A 135 0.51 -10.18 -13.34
C SER A 135 -0.11 -10.84 -14.58
N ALA A 136 -0.46 -12.12 -14.50
CA ALA A 136 -1.05 -12.85 -15.62
C ALA A 136 -2.46 -12.38 -15.96
N LEU A 137 -3.21 -11.87 -14.96
CA LEU A 137 -4.60 -11.45 -15.14
C LEU A 137 -4.76 -9.96 -15.48
N LYS A 138 -3.70 -9.21 -15.45
CA LYS A 138 -3.74 -7.77 -15.82
C LYS A 138 -3.96 -7.57 -17.31
#